data_aaf8830ff8f374763cd9d347fcc81ce3
#
_entry.id   aaf8830ff8f374763cd9d347fcc81ce3
#
_cell.length_a   1.000
_cell.length_b   1.000
_cell.length_c   1.000
_cell.angle_alpha   90.00
_cell.angle_beta   90.00
_cell.angle_gamma   90.00
#
_symmetry.space_group_name_H-M   'P 1'
#
loop_
_entity.id
_entity.type
_entity.pdbx_description
1 polymer ?
#
loop_
_entity_poly.entity_id
_entity_poly.type
_entity_poly.pdbx_seq_one_letter_code
_entity_poly.pdbx_strand_id
1 'polypeptide(L)'
;GDICHKHNLKFIVDAAQTAGSFPINMEQMHIDVLAFTGHKSLLGPQGIGGFLVSDEVAHEMIPLVTGGTGSVSDSEFQPEFMPDKFESGTQNIPGIYGLHAALCYLEETGIENIHAHEMELCKAFIEKIDALQNEKIRLVGVRDMNKRGPVVSFDFIGEDNAEVSFKLDSEYGISTRCGMHCAPNAHKTLETYPQGTVRFAFGFKNTMEDVDYAVQAIQKILQK
;
A
#
# COMPACT_ATOMS: atom_id res chain seq x y z
N GLY A 1 3.27 -18.98 0.97
CA GLY A 1 3.94 -19.47 2.17
C GLY A 1 3.91 -20.99 2.22
N ASP A 2 2.74 -21.63 2.13
CA ASP A 2 2.61 -23.12 2.17
C ASP A 2 3.44 -23.80 1.08
N ILE A 3 3.46 -23.22 -0.13
CA ILE A 3 4.27 -23.76 -1.24
C ILE A 3 5.75 -23.64 -0.91
N CYS A 4 6.20 -22.46 -0.44
CA CYS A 4 7.60 -22.27 -0.07
C CYS A 4 8.02 -23.20 1.06
N HIS A 5 7.21 -23.32 2.11
CA HIS A 5 7.44 -24.21 3.23
C HIS A 5 7.56 -25.67 2.78
N LYS A 6 6.63 -26.16 1.95
CA LYS A 6 6.63 -27.50 1.39
C LYS A 6 7.89 -27.81 0.60
N HIS A 7 8.46 -26.84 -0.07
CA HIS A 7 9.64 -26.99 -0.94
C HIS A 7 10.95 -26.51 -0.30
N ASN A 8 10.92 -26.19 1.01
CA ASN A 8 12.07 -25.65 1.75
C ASN A 8 12.69 -24.43 1.07
N LEU A 9 11.81 -23.51 0.63
CA LEU A 9 12.20 -22.22 0.04
C LEU A 9 11.96 -21.12 1.04
N LYS A 10 12.85 -20.13 1.07
CA LYS A 10 12.63 -18.90 1.86
C LYS A 10 11.56 -18.05 1.18
N PHE A 11 10.63 -17.51 1.99
CA PHE A 11 9.51 -16.71 1.51
C PHE A 11 9.64 -15.27 1.98
N ILE A 12 9.90 -14.37 1.03
CA ILE A 12 10.05 -12.93 1.26
C ILE A 12 8.81 -12.22 0.73
N VAL A 13 8.18 -11.40 1.56
CA VAL A 13 6.98 -10.64 1.20
C VAL A 13 7.27 -9.15 1.24
N ASP A 14 7.04 -8.47 0.13
CA ASP A 14 6.92 -7.01 0.11
C ASP A 14 5.49 -6.62 0.51
N ALA A 15 5.33 -6.17 1.74
CA ALA A 15 4.08 -5.75 2.32
C ALA A 15 3.86 -4.24 2.28
N ALA A 16 4.59 -3.51 1.42
CA ALA A 16 4.49 -2.05 1.34
C ALA A 16 3.08 -1.52 1.06
N GLN A 17 2.19 -2.32 0.47
CA GLN A 17 0.78 -1.96 0.20
C GLN A 17 -0.21 -2.67 1.13
N THR A 18 0.22 -3.68 1.88
CA THR A 18 -0.68 -4.54 2.66
C THR A 18 -0.49 -4.42 4.16
N ALA A 19 0.72 -4.10 4.63
CA ALA A 19 0.95 -3.85 6.06
C ALA A 19 0.11 -2.66 6.54
N GLY A 20 -0.69 -2.88 7.57
CA GLY A 20 -1.64 -1.90 8.13
C GLY A 20 -3.02 -1.89 7.47
N SER A 21 -3.21 -2.59 6.33
CA SER A 21 -4.49 -2.71 5.63
C SER A 21 -5.05 -4.14 5.65
N PHE A 22 -4.19 -5.14 5.73
CA PHE A 22 -4.57 -6.54 5.82
C PHE A 22 -3.94 -7.18 7.06
N PRO A 23 -4.62 -8.10 7.72
CA PRO A 23 -4.01 -8.90 8.78
C PRO A 23 -2.91 -9.79 8.18
N ILE A 24 -1.70 -9.67 8.71
CA ILE A 24 -0.54 -10.48 8.31
C ILE A 24 0.01 -11.16 9.56
N ASN A 25 0.08 -12.49 9.51
CA ASN A 25 0.72 -13.30 10.56
C ASN A 25 1.87 -14.08 9.93
N MET A 26 3.11 -13.69 10.24
CA MET A 26 4.29 -14.28 9.62
C MET A 26 4.42 -15.77 9.88
N GLU A 27 4.11 -16.22 11.11
CA GLU A 27 4.20 -17.63 11.48
C GLU A 27 3.18 -18.49 10.73
N GLN A 28 1.89 -18.09 10.77
CA GLN A 28 0.81 -18.84 10.11
C GLN A 28 0.93 -18.83 8.57
N MET A 29 1.50 -17.76 8.02
CA MET A 29 1.69 -17.59 6.58
C MET A 29 3.05 -18.08 6.08
N HIS A 30 3.87 -18.65 6.96
CA HIS A 30 5.23 -19.13 6.67
C HIS A 30 6.10 -18.07 5.97
N ILE A 31 6.04 -16.82 6.48
CA ILE A 31 6.82 -15.70 5.96
C ILE A 31 8.14 -15.63 6.71
N ASP A 32 9.24 -15.72 5.99
CA ASP A 32 10.59 -15.60 6.56
C ASP A 32 11.03 -14.15 6.68
N VAL A 33 10.69 -13.31 5.68
CA VAL A 33 11.02 -11.88 5.67
C VAL A 33 9.81 -11.09 5.21
N LEU A 34 9.41 -10.07 5.99
CA LEU A 34 8.33 -9.14 5.68
C LEU A 34 8.88 -7.73 5.61
N ALA A 35 8.98 -7.16 4.41
CA ALA A 35 9.37 -5.76 4.22
C ALA A 35 8.14 -4.84 4.21
N PHE A 36 8.24 -3.69 4.90
CA PHE A 36 7.12 -2.73 5.00
C PHE A 36 7.59 -1.28 4.87
N THR A 37 6.67 -0.40 4.54
CA THR A 37 6.88 1.06 4.57
C THR A 37 5.95 1.72 5.57
N GLY A 38 6.47 2.65 6.37
CA GLY A 38 5.72 3.25 7.47
C GLY A 38 4.65 4.25 7.04
N HIS A 39 4.83 4.94 5.90
CA HIS A 39 4.02 6.10 5.50
C HIS A 39 2.75 5.78 4.69
N LYS A 40 2.42 4.50 4.49
CA LYS A 40 1.18 4.08 3.81
C LYS A 40 0.13 3.65 4.84
N SER A 41 -0.44 2.47 4.71
CA SER A 41 -1.51 2.02 5.61
C SER A 41 -1.07 1.81 7.07
N LEU A 42 0.24 1.83 7.35
CA LEU A 42 0.75 1.92 8.73
C LEU A 42 0.63 3.32 9.33
N LEU A 43 0.19 4.34 8.57
CA LEU A 43 -0.12 5.71 9.02
C LEU A 43 1.06 6.47 9.65
N GLY A 44 2.28 5.97 9.53
CA GLY A 44 3.49 6.61 10.04
C GLY A 44 4.01 7.72 9.12
N PRO A 45 5.05 8.44 9.54
CA PRO A 45 5.65 9.52 8.75
C PRO A 45 6.44 8.96 7.55
N GLN A 46 6.73 9.85 6.60
CA GLN A 46 7.64 9.54 5.49
C GLN A 46 9.07 9.33 6.00
N GLY A 47 9.86 8.56 5.23
CA GLY A 47 11.27 8.31 5.54
C GLY A 47 11.51 7.26 6.62
N ILE A 48 10.48 6.46 6.96
CA ILE A 48 10.58 5.31 7.86
C ILE A 48 9.97 4.07 7.21
N GLY A 49 10.59 2.95 7.43
CA GLY A 49 10.16 1.61 7.03
C GLY A 49 11.12 0.60 7.64
N GLY A 50 10.91 -0.66 7.37
CA GLY A 50 11.75 -1.71 7.91
C GLY A 50 11.39 -3.07 7.33
N PHE A 51 11.97 -4.08 7.93
CA PHE A 51 11.59 -5.45 7.69
C PHE A 51 11.61 -6.26 9.00
N LEU A 52 10.75 -7.24 9.06
CA LEU A 52 10.77 -8.29 10.06
C LEU A 52 11.40 -9.53 9.43
N VAL A 53 12.21 -10.25 10.19
CA VAL A 53 12.91 -11.43 9.69
C VAL A 53 12.92 -12.52 10.75
N SER A 54 12.77 -13.79 10.35
CA SER A 54 12.94 -14.93 11.24
C SER A 54 14.40 -15.06 11.70
N ASP A 55 14.62 -15.55 12.92
CA ASP A 55 15.99 -15.69 13.47
C ASP A 55 16.88 -16.55 12.57
N GLU A 56 16.35 -17.63 12.02
CA GLU A 56 17.09 -18.51 11.11
C GLU A 56 17.62 -17.75 9.90
N VAL A 57 16.72 -16.99 9.22
CA VAL A 57 17.09 -16.24 8.02
C VAL A 57 17.98 -15.04 8.36
N ALA A 58 17.77 -14.39 9.50
CA ALA A 58 18.63 -13.29 9.95
C ALA A 58 20.12 -13.71 10.07
N HIS A 59 20.38 -14.94 10.52
CA HIS A 59 21.75 -15.48 10.57
C HIS A 59 22.35 -15.73 9.18
N GLU A 60 21.55 -16.19 8.22
CA GLU A 60 21.99 -16.49 6.85
C GLU A 60 22.16 -15.22 5.99
N MET A 61 21.41 -14.16 6.29
CA MET A 61 21.45 -12.91 5.52
C MET A 61 22.75 -12.15 5.73
N ILE A 62 23.23 -11.54 4.64
CA ILE A 62 24.38 -10.63 4.65
C ILE A 62 23.84 -9.19 4.52
N PRO A 63 24.22 -8.25 5.41
CA PRO A 63 23.82 -6.86 5.27
C PRO A 63 24.41 -6.23 4.00
N LEU A 64 23.55 -5.57 3.22
CA LEU A 64 23.99 -4.83 2.03
C LEU A 64 24.68 -3.51 2.40
N VAL A 65 24.22 -2.88 3.48
CA VAL A 65 24.76 -1.62 3.99
C VAL A 65 25.44 -1.91 5.32
N THR A 66 26.69 -1.55 5.43
CA THR A 66 27.50 -1.73 6.64
C THR A 66 28.09 -0.39 7.08
N GLY A 67 28.43 -0.25 8.36
CA GLY A 67 29.00 0.96 8.93
C GLY A 67 28.94 0.96 10.44
N GLY A 68 29.29 2.06 11.08
CA GLY A 68 29.24 2.17 12.53
C GLY A 68 27.84 1.99 13.07
N THR A 69 27.68 1.09 14.03
CA THR A 69 26.40 0.83 14.72
C THR A 69 26.35 1.48 16.10
N GLY A 70 27.50 1.88 16.65
CA GLY A 70 27.65 2.43 18.00
C GLY A 70 27.66 1.39 19.11
N SER A 71 27.41 0.12 18.80
CA SER A 71 27.35 -0.97 19.81
C SER A 71 28.66 -1.71 19.99
N VAL A 72 29.47 -1.87 18.92
CA VAL A 72 30.77 -2.55 18.94
C VAL A 72 31.79 -1.64 18.28
N SER A 73 32.40 -0.77 19.08
CA SER A 73 33.31 0.28 18.55
C SER A 73 34.75 -0.18 18.40
N ASP A 74 35.11 -1.34 18.91
CA ASP A 74 36.43 -1.95 18.90
C ASP A 74 36.63 -3.02 17.80
N SER A 75 35.59 -3.27 17.00
CA SER A 75 35.59 -4.21 15.88
C SER A 75 35.54 -3.48 14.52
N GLU A 76 36.32 -3.97 13.56
CA GLU A 76 36.25 -3.55 12.15
C GLU A 76 35.13 -4.27 11.39
N PHE A 77 34.48 -5.26 12.00
CA PHE A 77 33.45 -6.06 11.37
C PHE A 77 32.07 -5.64 11.86
N GLN A 78 31.08 -5.76 10.95
CA GLN A 78 29.67 -5.58 11.29
C GLN A 78 29.26 -6.59 12.37
N PRO A 79 28.54 -6.18 13.42
CA PRO A 79 28.05 -7.12 14.42
C PRO A 79 27.05 -8.12 13.82
N GLU A 80 27.03 -9.34 14.35
CA GLU A 80 26.14 -10.41 13.88
C GLU A 80 24.82 -10.47 14.67
N PHE A 81 24.69 -9.70 15.74
CA PHE A 81 23.46 -9.68 16.53
C PHE A 81 22.45 -8.65 16.02
N MET A 82 21.18 -8.94 16.23
CA MET A 82 20.06 -8.07 15.86
C MET A 82 19.78 -7.02 16.95
N PRO A 83 19.33 -5.81 16.56
CA PRO A 83 19.09 -5.34 15.20
C PRO A 83 20.34 -4.77 14.50
N ASP A 84 21.46 -4.59 15.21
CA ASP A 84 22.65 -3.87 14.76
C ASP A 84 23.24 -4.44 13.47
N LYS A 85 23.09 -5.74 13.23
CA LYS A 85 23.53 -6.38 11.98
C LYS A 85 23.01 -5.64 10.73
N PHE A 86 21.80 -5.09 10.78
CA PHE A 86 21.15 -4.44 9.64
C PHE A 86 20.91 -2.94 9.84
N GLU A 87 21.32 -2.38 10.98
CA GLU A 87 21.09 -0.97 11.34
C GLU A 87 22.42 -0.21 11.48
N SER A 88 23.06 0.13 10.36
CA SER A 88 24.26 0.96 10.36
C SER A 88 23.94 2.46 10.36
N GLY A 89 24.74 3.24 11.06
CA GLY A 89 24.60 4.69 11.18
C GLY A 89 23.54 5.11 12.19
N THR A 90 23.29 6.43 12.27
CA THR A 90 22.27 7.00 13.17
C THR A 90 20.89 6.84 12.54
N GLN A 91 20.01 6.12 13.25
CA GLN A 91 18.65 5.85 12.78
C GLN A 91 17.77 7.11 12.77
N ASN A 92 16.70 7.08 11.97
CA ASN A 92 15.68 8.15 11.92
C ASN A 92 14.80 8.11 13.19
N ILE A 93 15.35 8.55 14.33
CA ILE A 93 14.63 8.49 15.61
C ILE A 93 13.27 9.19 15.59
N PRO A 94 13.11 10.41 15.01
CA PRO A 94 11.79 11.03 14.91
C PRO A 94 10.80 10.19 14.10
N GLY A 95 11.26 9.56 13.01
CA GLY A 95 10.44 8.66 12.19
C GLY A 95 10.02 7.40 12.94
N ILE A 96 10.92 6.81 13.74
CA ILE A 96 10.63 5.64 14.58
C ILE A 96 9.54 5.98 15.61
N TYR A 97 9.67 7.11 16.34
CA TYR A 97 8.64 7.53 17.29
C TYR A 97 7.30 7.83 16.62
N GLY A 98 7.33 8.45 15.44
CA GLY A 98 6.11 8.68 14.66
C GLY A 98 5.44 7.40 14.21
N LEU A 99 6.21 6.41 13.75
CA LEU A 99 5.69 5.09 13.39
C LEU A 99 5.14 4.36 14.62
N HIS A 100 5.85 4.42 15.75
CA HIS A 100 5.36 3.84 17.01
C HIS A 100 3.98 4.40 17.40
N ALA A 101 3.81 5.74 17.36
CA ALA A 101 2.52 6.37 17.66
C ALA A 101 1.41 5.90 16.70
N ALA A 102 1.74 5.76 15.42
CA ALA A 102 0.81 5.25 14.41
C ALA A 102 0.42 3.79 14.67
N LEU A 103 1.38 2.93 15.03
CA LEU A 103 1.11 1.53 15.38
C LEU A 103 0.23 1.40 16.62
N CYS A 104 0.45 2.22 17.67
CA CYS A 104 -0.43 2.26 18.83
C CYS A 104 -1.87 2.66 18.44
N TYR A 105 -2.02 3.63 17.55
CA TYR A 105 -3.33 4.03 17.04
C TYR A 105 -4.02 2.91 16.25
N LEU A 106 -3.28 2.19 15.40
CA LEU A 106 -3.79 1.05 14.64
C LEU A 106 -4.22 -0.11 15.57
N GLU A 107 -3.44 -0.37 16.62
CA GLU A 107 -3.76 -1.39 17.63
C GLU A 107 -5.03 -1.03 18.41
N GLU A 108 -5.16 0.23 18.85
CA GLU A 108 -6.34 0.74 19.56
C GLU A 108 -7.61 0.73 18.68
N THR A 109 -7.49 1.12 17.42
CA THR A 109 -8.62 1.20 16.47
C THR A 109 -9.02 -0.18 15.94
N GLY A 110 -8.05 -1.07 15.78
CA GLY A 110 -8.18 -2.37 15.13
C GLY A 110 -8.03 -2.29 13.60
N ILE A 111 -7.03 -2.98 13.05
CA ILE A 111 -6.78 -3.01 11.59
C ILE A 111 -7.99 -3.57 10.85
N GLU A 112 -8.67 -4.57 11.41
CA GLU A 112 -9.84 -5.19 10.82
C GLU A 112 -11.02 -4.20 10.69
N ASN A 113 -11.19 -3.30 11.67
CA ASN A 113 -12.23 -2.26 11.63
C ASN A 113 -11.92 -1.23 10.55
N ILE A 114 -10.66 -0.81 10.44
CA ILE A 114 -10.19 0.10 9.38
C ILE A 114 -10.42 -0.54 8.01
N HIS A 115 -9.96 -1.78 7.85
CA HIS A 115 -10.12 -2.52 6.59
C HIS A 115 -11.59 -2.68 6.20
N ALA A 116 -12.45 -3.07 7.13
CA ALA A 116 -13.89 -3.23 6.88
C ALA A 116 -14.54 -1.93 6.40
N HIS A 117 -14.25 -0.81 7.07
CA HIS A 117 -14.73 0.51 6.69
C HIS A 117 -14.26 0.92 5.29
N GLU A 118 -12.95 0.81 5.02
CA GLU A 118 -12.38 1.16 3.71
C GLU A 118 -12.96 0.29 2.58
N MET A 119 -13.19 -1.00 2.83
CA MET A 119 -13.79 -1.91 1.87
C MET A 119 -15.28 -1.63 1.63
N GLU A 120 -16.02 -1.18 2.64
CA GLU A 120 -17.39 -0.72 2.49
C GLU A 120 -17.47 0.48 1.55
N LEU A 121 -16.64 1.51 1.76
CA LEU A 121 -16.54 2.67 0.88
C LEU A 121 -16.16 2.28 -0.56
N CYS A 122 -15.18 1.40 -0.69
CA CYS A 122 -14.71 0.89 -1.97
C CYS A 122 -15.83 0.17 -2.74
N LYS A 123 -16.59 -0.69 -2.05
CA LYS A 123 -17.75 -1.40 -2.61
C LYS A 123 -18.83 -0.42 -3.07
N ALA A 124 -19.23 0.49 -2.18
CA ALA A 124 -20.24 1.50 -2.48
C ALA A 124 -19.85 2.37 -3.68
N PHE A 125 -18.57 2.75 -3.78
CA PHE A 125 -18.06 3.54 -4.90
C PHE A 125 -18.19 2.79 -6.22
N ILE A 126 -17.79 1.52 -6.28
CA ILE A 126 -17.91 0.69 -7.49
C ILE A 126 -19.38 0.52 -7.88
N GLU A 127 -20.27 0.19 -6.94
CA GLU A 127 -21.69 -0.01 -7.20
C GLU A 127 -22.38 1.26 -7.72
N LYS A 128 -22.03 2.43 -7.14
CA LYS A 128 -22.58 3.72 -7.58
C LYS A 128 -22.06 4.14 -8.96
N ILE A 129 -20.78 3.87 -9.26
CA ILE A 129 -20.25 4.10 -10.61
C ILE A 129 -20.91 3.18 -11.64
N ASP A 130 -21.07 1.89 -11.31
CA ASP A 130 -21.76 0.95 -12.20
C ASP A 130 -23.22 1.38 -12.49
N ALA A 131 -23.89 1.95 -11.47
CA ALA A 131 -25.27 2.45 -11.61
C ALA A 131 -25.40 3.64 -12.57
N LEU A 132 -24.31 4.36 -12.87
CA LEU A 132 -24.30 5.40 -13.90
C LEU A 132 -24.48 4.84 -15.31
N GLN A 133 -24.23 3.55 -15.52
CA GLN A 133 -24.30 2.86 -16.82
C GLN A 133 -23.55 3.60 -17.92
N ASN A 134 -22.42 4.21 -17.59
CA ASN A 134 -21.61 4.99 -18.50
C ASN A 134 -20.48 4.13 -19.08
N GLU A 135 -20.56 3.84 -20.40
CA GLU A 135 -19.58 3.01 -21.12
C GLU A 135 -18.18 3.62 -21.18
N LYS A 136 -18.05 4.92 -20.91
CA LYS A 136 -16.74 5.58 -20.81
C LYS A 136 -15.97 5.22 -19.53
N ILE A 137 -16.58 4.56 -18.54
CA ILE A 137 -15.91 4.22 -17.27
C ILE A 137 -15.63 2.72 -17.22
N ARG A 138 -14.39 2.35 -17.34
CA ARG A 138 -13.94 0.95 -17.21
C ARG A 138 -13.29 0.73 -15.85
N LEU A 139 -13.88 -0.11 -15.01
CA LEU A 139 -13.22 -0.59 -13.79
C LEU A 139 -12.03 -1.48 -14.19
N VAL A 140 -10.85 -1.16 -13.70
CA VAL A 140 -9.61 -1.92 -13.95
C VAL A 140 -9.25 -2.74 -12.72
N GLY A 141 -9.06 -4.05 -12.92
CA GLY A 141 -8.75 -5.01 -11.86
C GLY A 141 -9.93 -5.89 -11.47
N VAL A 142 -9.78 -6.58 -10.34
CA VAL A 142 -10.71 -7.61 -9.88
C VAL A 142 -11.95 -6.97 -9.24
N ARG A 143 -13.15 -7.48 -9.59
CA ARG A 143 -14.42 -7.03 -8.99
C ARG A 143 -14.76 -7.72 -7.67
N ASP A 144 -14.23 -8.93 -7.47
CA ASP A 144 -14.46 -9.70 -6.25
C ASP A 144 -13.86 -8.99 -5.03
N MET A 145 -14.73 -8.54 -4.12
CA MET A 145 -14.35 -7.77 -2.93
C MET A 145 -13.44 -8.56 -1.98
N ASN A 146 -13.46 -9.90 -2.04
CA ASN A 146 -12.58 -10.74 -1.22
C ASN A 146 -11.14 -10.87 -1.79
N LYS A 147 -10.92 -10.36 -3.01
CA LYS A 147 -9.64 -10.47 -3.73
C LYS A 147 -9.01 -9.12 -4.07
N ARG A 148 -9.46 -8.06 -3.40
CA ARG A 148 -8.95 -6.70 -3.63
C ARG A 148 -8.72 -5.96 -2.32
N GLY A 149 -7.91 -4.93 -2.39
CA GLY A 149 -7.77 -3.95 -1.31
C GLY A 149 -8.65 -2.72 -1.53
N PRO A 150 -8.63 -1.74 -0.60
CA PRO A 150 -9.48 -0.54 -0.61
C PRO A 150 -9.00 0.52 -1.63
N VAL A 151 -8.69 0.07 -2.83
CA VAL A 151 -8.20 0.91 -3.94
C VAL A 151 -9.03 0.60 -5.18
N VAL A 152 -9.53 1.63 -5.85
CA VAL A 152 -10.31 1.50 -7.09
C VAL A 152 -9.60 2.25 -8.21
N SER A 153 -9.36 1.57 -9.31
CA SER A 153 -8.76 2.16 -10.51
C SER A 153 -9.75 2.14 -11.66
N PHE A 154 -9.93 3.31 -12.28
CA PHE A 154 -10.73 3.44 -13.50
C PHE A 154 -9.88 3.90 -14.67
N ASP A 155 -10.23 3.40 -15.84
CA ASP A 155 -9.80 3.91 -17.13
C ASP A 155 -10.99 4.62 -17.78
N PHE A 156 -10.81 5.87 -18.14
CA PHE A 156 -11.85 6.70 -18.76
C PHE A 156 -11.71 6.63 -20.28
N ILE A 157 -12.51 5.76 -20.90
CA ILE A 157 -12.42 5.43 -22.33
C ILE A 157 -12.75 6.65 -23.18
N GLY A 158 -11.80 7.02 -24.05
CA GLY A 158 -11.93 8.18 -24.93
C GLY A 158 -11.57 9.52 -24.28
N GLU A 159 -11.19 9.52 -23.01
CA GLU A 159 -10.70 10.69 -22.30
C GLU A 159 -9.21 10.48 -21.93
N ASP A 160 -8.51 11.58 -21.65
CA ASP A 160 -7.17 11.51 -21.05
C ASP A 160 -7.30 11.34 -19.53
N ASN A 161 -6.83 10.21 -18.99
CA ASN A 161 -6.86 9.93 -17.54
C ASN A 161 -6.15 11.02 -16.71
N ALA A 162 -5.09 11.63 -17.22
CA ALA A 162 -4.40 12.71 -16.55
C ALA A 162 -5.26 13.99 -16.48
N GLU A 163 -6.00 14.29 -17.58
CA GLU A 163 -6.93 15.43 -17.60
C GLU A 163 -8.12 15.21 -16.67
N VAL A 164 -8.68 13.99 -16.64
CA VAL A 164 -9.76 13.64 -15.69
C VAL A 164 -9.28 13.81 -14.24
N SER A 165 -8.10 13.29 -13.92
CA SER A 165 -7.49 13.44 -12.58
C SER A 165 -7.24 14.91 -12.23
N PHE A 166 -6.77 15.71 -13.17
CA PHE A 166 -6.57 17.15 -12.99
C PHE A 166 -7.88 17.90 -12.73
N LYS A 167 -8.96 17.58 -13.46
CA LYS A 167 -10.29 18.19 -13.24
C LYS A 167 -10.85 17.79 -11.87
N LEU A 168 -10.69 16.52 -11.47
CA LEU A 168 -11.09 16.07 -10.14
C LEU A 168 -10.43 16.88 -9.03
N ASP A 169 -9.14 17.16 -9.15
CA ASP A 169 -8.41 17.96 -8.17
C ASP A 169 -8.78 19.45 -8.24
N SER A 170 -8.69 20.06 -9.43
CA SER A 170 -8.81 21.53 -9.60
C SER A 170 -10.25 22.06 -9.50
N GLU A 171 -11.25 21.30 -9.97
CA GLU A 171 -12.65 21.75 -9.97
C GLU A 171 -13.43 21.20 -8.75
N TYR A 172 -13.03 20.04 -8.19
CA TYR A 172 -13.78 19.34 -7.15
C TYR A 172 -12.98 19.10 -5.86
N GLY A 173 -11.68 19.41 -5.83
CA GLY A 173 -10.83 19.18 -4.65
C GLY A 173 -10.61 17.69 -4.32
N ILE A 174 -10.78 16.81 -5.31
CA ILE A 174 -10.63 15.36 -5.15
C ILE A 174 -9.24 14.95 -5.64
N SER A 175 -8.33 14.74 -4.70
CA SER A 175 -6.97 14.29 -5.01
C SER A 175 -6.96 12.81 -5.39
N THR A 176 -6.62 12.51 -6.63
CA THR A 176 -6.44 11.15 -7.14
C THR A 176 -5.01 10.96 -7.63
N ARG A 177 -4.66 9.75 -7.98
CA ARG A 177 -3.39 9.48 -8.66
C ARG A 177 -3.62 8.88 -10.03
N CYS A 178 -3.11 9.54 -11.07
CA CYS A 178 -3.15 8.99 -12.43
C CYS A 178 -1.83 8.35 -12.85
N GLY A 179 -1.87 7.52 -13.89
CA GLY A 179 -0.73 6.92 -14.55
C GLY A 179 -0.45 5.48 -14.15
N MET A 180 0.84 5.10 -14.16
CA MET A 180 1.29 3.71 -14.06
C MET A 180 1.45 3.17 -12.63
N HIS A 181 1.30 4.00 -11.60
CA HIS A 181 1.38 3.62 -10.18
C HIS A 181 2.61 2.76 -9.79
N CYS A 182 3.76 2.99 -10.44
CA CYS A 182 4.99 2.21 -10.29
C CYS A 182 4.87 0.73 -10.72
N ALA A 183 3.87 0.38 -11.54
CA ALA A 183 3.58 -0.99 -11.95
C ALA A 183 3.35 -1.12 -13.48
N PRO A 184 4.32 -0.76 -14.34
CA PRO A 184 4.13 -0.75 -15.79
C PRO A 184 3.73 -2.11 -16.37
N ASN A 185 4.23 -3.20 -15.81
CA ASN A 185 3.88 -4.54 -16.28
C ASN A 185 2.44 -4.93 -15.94
N ALA A 186 1.90 -4.49 -14.79
CA ALA A 186 0.49 -4.67 -14.48
C ALA A 186 -0.39 -3.94 -15.51
N HIS A 187 -0.03 -2.70 -15.88
CA HIS A 187 -0.77 -1.94 -16.87
C HIS A 187 -0.70 -2.56 -18.28
N LYS A 188 0.41 -3.23 -18.65
CA LYS A 188 0.48 -4.02 -19.90
C LYS A 188 -0.49 -5.21 -19.87
N THR A 189 -0.53 -5.94 -18.75
CA THR A 189 -1.44 -7.08 -18.57
C THR A 189 -2.91 -6.67 -18.55
N LEU A 190 -3.21 -5.49 -17.97
CA LEU A 190 -4.57 -4.96 -17.81
C LEU A 190 -5.02 -4.09 -19.00
N GLU A 191 -4.18 -3.98 -20.04
CA GLU A 191 -4.46 -3.22 -21.26
C GLU A 191 -4.74 -1.72 -21.01
N THR A 192 -3.99 -1.15 -20.07
CA THR A 192 -4.05 0.28 -19.74
C THR A 192 -2.72 1.01 -19.98
N TYR A 193 -1.76 0.31 -20.60
CA TYR A 193 -0.49 0.90 -21.01
C TYR A 193 -0.65 1.63 -22.36
N PRO A 194 -0.06 2.81 -22.59
CA PRO A 194 0.81 3.59 -21.70
C PRO A 194 0.06 4.60 -20.83
N GLN A 195 -1.24 4.80 -21.00
CA GLN A 195 -2.03 5.85 -20.35
C GLN A 195 -2.13 5.65 -18.82
N GLY A 196 -2.16 4.40 -18.36
CA GLY A 196 -2.41 4.08 -16.95
C GLY A 196 -3.87 4.22 -16.58
N THR A 197 -4.14 4.50 -15.32
CA THR A 197 -5.51 4.64 -14.78
C THR A 197 -5.59 5.82 -13.81
N VAL A 198 -6.80 6.28 -13.51
CA VAL A 198 -7.08 7.15 -12.37
C VAL A 198 -7.42 6.27 -11.17
N ARG A 199 -6.61 6.36 -10.12
CA ARG A 199 -6.72 5.57 -8.90
C ARG A 199 -7.32 6.38 -7.77
N PHE A 200 -8.40 5.86 -7.19
CA PHE A 200 -9.01 6.30 -5.96
C PHE A 200 -8.57 5.37 -4.83
N ALA A 201 -8.23 5.93 -3.68
CA ALA A 201 -7.87 5.18 -2.49
C ALA A 201 -8.66 5.75 -1.32
N PHE A 202 -9.45 4.90 -0.68
CA PHE A 202 -10.23 5.27 0.49
C PHE A 202 -9.39 5.02 1.75
N GLY A 203 -9.37 5.98 2.65
CA GLY A 203 -8.74 5.87 3.94
C GLY A 203 -9.78 5.89 5.07
N PHE A 204 -9.36 5.53 6.25
CA PHE A 204 -10.23 5.39 7.44
C PHE A 204 -10.96 6.69 7.87
N LYS A 205 -10.59 7.85 7.33
CA LYS A 205 -11.27 9.14 7.56
C LYS A 205 -12.28 9.51 6.49
N ASN A 206 -12.29 8.80 5.35
CA ASN A 206 -13.31 9.05 4.34
C ASN A 206 -14.68 8.56 4.79
N THR A 207 -15.70 9.18 4.24
CA THR A 207 -17.09 8.93 4.57
C THR A 207 -17.89 8.48 3.33
N MET A 208 -19.13 8.05 3.51
CA MET A 208 -20.03 7.74 2.39
C MET A 208 -20.39 9.00 1.59
N GLU A 209 -20.42 10.17 2.24
CA GLU A 209 -20.64 11.47 1.58
C GLU A 209 -19.50 11.79 0.62
N ASP A 210 -18.24 11.44 0.96
CA ASP A 210 -17.09 11.60 0.05
C ASP A 210 -17.24 10.72 -1.18
N VAL A 211 -17.73 9.48 -0.99
CA VAL A 211 -18.04 8.56 -2.10
C VAL A 211 -19.09 9.16 -3.02
N ASP A 212 -20.20 9.65 -2.46
CA ASP A 212 -21.29 10.28 -3.23
C ASP A 212 -20.80 11.50 -3.99
N TYR A 213 -19.99 12.31 -3.36
CA TYR A 213 -19.41 13.50 -3.98
C TYR A 213 -18.49 13.14 -5.14
N ALA A 214 -17.65 12.12 -4.97
CA ALA A 214 -16.74 11.65 -6.03
C ALA A 214 -17.51 11.11 -7.24
N VAL A 215 -18.58 10.34 -7.03
CA VAL A 215 -19.45 9.84 -8.10
C VAL A 215 -20.09 10.99 -8.89
N GLN A 216 -20.61 11.99 -8.18
CA GLN A 216 -21.21 13.18 -8.83
C GLN A 216 -20.18 13.98 -9.62
N ALA A 217 -18.98 14.15 -9.10
CA ALA A 217 -17.88 14.84 -9.79
C ALA A 217 -17.52 14.12 -11.11
N ILE A 218 -17.32 12.81 -11.06
CA ILE A 218 -17.03 11.98 -12.25
C ILE A 218 -18.16 12.13 -13.28
N GLN A 219 -19.42 12.02 -12.85
CA GLN A 219 -20.56 12.17 -13.75
C GLN A 219 -20.58 13.53 -14.47
N LYS A 220 -20.31 14.61 -13.74
CA LYS A 220 -20.27 15.97 -14.30
C LYS A 220 -19.10 16.18 -15.28
N ILE A 221 -17.92 15.59 -15.01
CA ILE A 221 -16.76 15.67 -15.89
C ILE A 221 -17.06 14.99 -17.23
N LEU A 222 -17.72 13.82 -17.21
CA LEU A 222 -18.01 13.03 -18.41
C LEU A 222 -19.23 13.50 -19.22
N GLN A 223 -20.02 14.43 -18.69
CA GLN A 223 -21.14 15.06 -19.42
C GLN A 223 -20.72 16.31 -20.22
N LYS A 224 -19.53 16.84 -19.96
CA LYS A 224 -18.93 17.96 -20.69
C LYS A 224 -18.22 17.48 -21.95
#